data_323f8bc91b5241132c415e0457edb338
#
_entry.id   323f8bc91b5241132c415e0457edb338
#
_cell.length_a   1.000
_cell.length_b   1.000
_cell.length_c   1.000
_cell.angle_alpha   90.00
_cell.angle_beta   90.00
_cell.angle_gamma   90.00
#
_symmetry.space_group_name_H-M   'P 1'
#
loop_
_entity.id
_entity.type
_entity.pdbx_description
1 polymer ?
#
loop_
_entity_poly.entity_id
_entity_poly.type
_entity_poly.pdbx_seq_one_letter_code
_entity_poly.pdbx_strand_id
1 'polypeptide(L)'
;MADTSHHQPDASPKFVIPVRYVSGGAVVQTTSSSLTEELIHVRSVRPPRAGLVIDLQLYFPSFGDVVRSTALIVETTADPSCGFWAELAGDKRSRDRIAVLLTKHLDMRDRGCPRFHTHLRARILREGRKAEGYITNISRSGAFVKVESLLPPASIVDLDMTIPGAPGRETAVGCVVHVAERRGLGVQFVGGSDEFRSRLDEYVAGLAG
;
A
#
# COMPACT_ATOMS: atom_id res chain seq x y z
N MET A 1 0.04 -40.50 13.07
CA MET A 1 1.01 -39.57 12.44
C MET A 1 0.26 -38.78 11.39
N ALA A 2 -0.16 -37.59 11.73
CA ALA A 2 -0.90 -36.69 10.82
C ALA A 2 0.12 -35.83 10.09
N ASP A 3 0.12 -35.98 8.79
CA ASP A 3 0.95 -35.28 7.83
C ASP A 3 0.44 -33.81 7.78
N THR A 4 1.15 -32.91 8.43
CA THR A 4 0.86 -31.48 8.42
C THR A 4 1.55 -30.92 7.16
N SER A 5 0.93 -31.12 6.01
CA SER A 5 1.37 -30.46 4.79
C SER A 5 1.25 -28.94 4.97
N HIS A 6 2.40 -28.29 5.19
CA HIS A 6 2.57 -26.86 5.12
C HIS A 6 2.06 -26.36 3.75
N HIS A 7 0.88 -25.83 3.74
CA HIS A 7 0.35 -25.11 2.60
C HIS A 7 1.05 -23.76 2.55
N GLN A 8 2.24 -23.75 1.96
CA GLN A 8 2.92 -22.52 1.58
C GLN A 8 2.26 -22.06 0.28
N PRO A 9 1.47 -20.97 0.26
CA PRO A 9 0.90 -20.46 -0.97
C PRO A 9 2.01 -19.74 -1.74
N ASP A 10 2.80 -20.55 -2.46
CA ASP A 10 3.75 -20.05 -3.44
C ASP A 10 2.94 -19.37 -4.57
N ALA A 11 3.19 -18.06 -4.77
CA ALA A 11 2.60 -17.19 -5.78
C ALA A 11 1.21 -16.57 -5.53
N SER A 12 0.81 -16.29 -4.29
CA SER A 12 -0.30 -15.35 -4.08
C SER A 12 0.07 -13.98 -4.65
N PRO A 13 -0.81 -13.35 -5.45
CA PRO A 13 -0.50 -12.07 -6.07
C PRO A 13 -0.15 -11.04 -4.98
N LYS A 14 1.00 -10.39 -5.12
CA LYS A 14 1.42 -9.33 -4.21
C LYS A 14 0.41 -8.18 -4.29
N PHE A 15 -0.43 -8.06 -3.28
CA PHE A 15 -1.46 -7.04 -3.20
C PHE A 15 -1.17 -6.15 -1.99
N VAL A 16 -0.71 -4.94 -2.26
CA VAL A 16 -0.31 -3.99 -1.22
C VAL A 16 -1.37 -2.92 -1.08
N ILE A 17 -2.10 -2.97 0.05
CA ILE A 17 -3.07 -1.94 0.45
C ILE A 17 -2.79 -1.50 1.89
N PRO A 18 -3.15 -0.28 2.27
CA PRO A 18 -3.13 0.14 3.66
C PRO A 18 -4.12 -0.67 4.49
N VAL A 19 -3.66 -1.07 5.67
CA VAL A 19 -4.43 -1.85 6.65
C VAL A 19 -4.35 -1.16 8.00
N ARG A 20 -5.48 -1.09 8.69
CA ARG A 20 -5.58 -0.61 10.06
C ARG A 20 -6.21 -1.69 10.94
N TYR A 21 -5.65 -1.92 12.11
CA TYR A 21 -6.21 -2.84 13.12
C TYR A 21 -5.84 -2.37 14.53
N VAL A 22 -6.46 -2.99 15.55
CA VAL A 22 -6.15 -2.73 16.95
C VAL A 22 -5.40 -3.94 17.52
N SER A 23 -4.28 -3.68 18.19
CA SER A 23 -3.51 -4.70 18.91
C SER A 23 -3.00 -4.14 20.21
N GLY A 24 -3.22 -4.87 21.32
CA GLY A 24 -2.78 -4.43 22.64
C GLY A 24 -3.34 -3.06 23.06
N GLY A 25 -4.56 -2.70 22.61
CA GLY A 25 -5.18 -1.40 22.87
C GLY A 25 -4.66 -0.25 22.00
N ALA A 26 -3.67 -0.49 21.15
CA ALA A 26 -3.13 0.51 20.23
C ALA A 26 -3.66 0.30 18.81
N VAL A 27 -3.88 1.42 18.11
CA VAL A 27 -4.20 1.40 16.67
C VAL A 27 -2.91 1.25 15.87
N VAL A 28 -2.85 0.19 15.06
CA VAL A 28 -1.72 -0.07 14.17
C VAL A 28 -2.14 0.25 12.74
N GLN A 29 -1.35 1.07 12.05
CA GLN A 29 -1.48 1.35 10.62
C GLN A 29 -0.28 0.74 9.91
N THR A 30 -0.55 -0.06 8.89
CA THR A 30 0.45 -0.81 8.12
C THR A 30 -0.06 -1.10 6.71
N THR A 31 0.53 -2.09 6.05
CA THR A 31 0.08 -2.57 4.73
C THR A 31 -0.04 -4.08 4.70
N SER A 32 -0.87 -4.57 3.78
CA SER A 32 -0.77 -5.97 3.34
C SER A 32 0.47 -6.18 2.49
N SER A 33 0.90 -7.42 2.33
CA SER A 33 1.82 -7.83 1.26
C SER A 33 1.15 -8.79 0.28
N SER A 34 0.05 -9.42 0.70
CA SER A 34 -0.81 -10.29 -0.10
C SER A 34 -2.25 -10.15 0.37
N LEU A 35 -3.21 -10.29 -0.54
CA LEU A 35 -4.63 -10.30 -0.25
C LEU A 35 -5.36 -11.15 -1.28
N THR A 36 -6.20 -12.05 -0.80
CA THR A 36 -7.20 -12.79 -1.55
C THR A 36 -8.59 -12.53 -0.96
N GLU A 37 -9.62 -13.19 -1.46
CA GLU A 37 -10.97 -13.10 -0.89
C GLU A 37 -11.09 -13.68 0.51
N GLU A 38 -10.19 -14.63 0.87
CA GLU A 38 -10.25 -15.38 2.11
C GLU A 38 -9.06 -15.09 3.04
N LEU A 39 -7.91 -14.75 2.49
CA LEU A 39 -6.65 -14.61 3.24
C LEU A 39 -5.99 -13.26 2.99
N ILE A 40 -5.39 -12.72 4.05
CA ILE A 40 -4.55 -11.54 3.99
C ILE A 40 -3.25 -11.78 4.74
N HIS A 41 -2.13 -11.37 4.13
CA HIS A 41 -0.87 -11.20 4.87
C HIS A 41 -0.68 -9.73 5.23
N VAL A 42 -0.62 -9.44 6.52
CA VAL A 42 -0.44 -8.09 7.08
C VAL A 42 0.99 -7.94 7.60
N ARG A 43 1.70 -6.93 7.14
CA ARG A 43 3.05 -6.63 7.65
C ARG A 43 2.97 -6.09 9.07
N SER A 44 3.80 -6.63 9.96
CA SER A 44 3.86 -6.16 11.34
C SER A 44 5.19 -6.57 11.98
N VAL A 45 5.87 -5.63 12.62
CA VAL A 45 7.08 -5.92 13.42
C VAL A 45 6.74 -6.54 14.77
N ARG A 46 5.49 -6.43 15.22
CA ARG A 46 4.96 -7.02 16.45
C ARG A 46 3.60 -7.63 16.14
N PRO A 47 3.56 -8.77 15.46
CA PRO A 47 2.31 -9.40 15.08
C PRO A 47 1.52 -9.82 16.33
N PRO A 48 0.18 -9.70 16.32
CA PRO A 48 -0.66 -10.32 17.34
C PRO A 48 -0.52 -11.84 17.29
N ARG A 49 -0.86 -12.52 18.39
CA ARG A 49 -0.73 -13.98 18.47
C ARG A 49 -1.69 -14.69 17.52
N ALA A 50 -1.27 -15.84 16.98
CA ALA A 50 -2.16 -16.73 16.25
C ALA A 50 -3.34 -17.18 17.16
N GLY A 51 -4.49 -17.43 16.55
CA GLY A 51 -5.75 -17.78 17.22
C GLY A 51 -6.56 -16.56 17.69
N LEU A 52 -6.07 -15.33 17.59
CA LEU A 52 -6.84 -14.14 17.93
C LEU A 52 -7.72 -13.70 16.73
N VAL A 53 -8.92 -13.22 17.06
CA VAL A 53 -9.80 -12.53 16.12
C VAL A 53 -9.57 -11.03 16.27
N ILE A 54 -9.36 -10.35 15.16
CA ILE A 54 -9.13 -8.91 15.11
C ILE A 54 -10.05 -8.24 14.08
N ASP A 55 -10.33 -6.96 14.29
CA ASP A 55 -11.02 -6.12 13.32
C ASP A 55 -10.00 -5.45 12.40
N LEU A 56 -10.19 -5.64 11.09
CA LEU A 56 -9.39 -5.04 10.03
C LEU A 56 -10.19 -3.95 9.30
N GLN A 57 -9.52 -2.86 8.98
CA GLN A 57 -9.96 -1.87 8.01
C GLN A 57 -9.00 -1.93 6.82
N LEU A 58 -9.51 -2.32 5.67
CA LEU A 58 -8.79 -2.48 4.42
C LEU A 58 -9.12 -1.26 3.55
N TYR A 59 -8.11 -0.50 3.21
CA TYR A 59 -8.26 0.70 2.39
C TYR A 59 -7.92 0.38 0.94
N PHE A 60 -8.84 0.64 0.03
CA PHE A 60 -8.65 0.51 -1.41
C PHE A 60 -8.58 1.90 -2.06
N PRO A 61 -7.40 2.55 -2.04
CA PRO A 61 -7.29 3.97 -2.36
C PRO A 61 -7.67 4.29 -3.80
N SER A 62 -7.36 3.38 -4.75
CA SER A 62 -7.70 3.54 -6.17
C SER A 62 -9.21 3.64 -6.43
N PHE A 63 -10.03 3.25 -5.44
CA PHE A 63 -11.50 3.25 -5.54
C PHE A 63 -12.16 4.13 -4.48
N GLY A 64 -11.37 4.72 -3.57
CA GLY A 64 -11.90 5.47 -2.43
C GLY A 64 -12.67 4.62 -1.40
N ASP A 65 -12.50 3.30 -1.45
CA ASP A 65 -13.26 2.35 -0.63
C ASP A 65 -12.52 1.94 0.64
N VAL A 66 -13.31 1.73 1.71
CA VAL A 66 -12.85 1.14 2.96
C VAL A 66 -13.73 -0.06 3.27
N VAL A 67 -13.13 -1.25 3.33
CA VAL A 67 -13.83 -2.48 3.74
C VAL A 67 -13.44 -2.82 5.17
N ARG A 68 -14.44 -3.03 6.02
CA ARG A 68 -14.26 -3.54 7.37
C ARG A 68 -14.52 -5.03 7.37
N SER A 69 -13.64 -5.79 8.00
CA SER A 69 -13.78 -7.24 8.13
C SER A 69 -13.19 -7.68 9.47
N THR A 70 -13.78 -8.68 10.09
CA THR A 70 -13.09 -9.45 11.13
C THR A 70 -12.15 -10.45 10.49
N ALA A 71 -11.07 -10.80 11.17
CA ALA A 71 -10.13 -11.79 10.68
C ALA A 71 -9.55 -12.63 11.81
N LEU A 72 -9.41 -13.94 11.57
CA LEU A 72 -8.75 -14.87 12.47
C LEU A 72 -7.27 -14.96 12.09
N ILE A 73 -6.38 -14.65 13.02
CA ILE A 73 -4.95 -14.81 12.80
C ILE A 73 -4.59 -16.28 12.82
N VAL A 74 -4.13 -16.81 11.68
CA VAL A 74 -3.80 -18.22 11.53
C VAL A 74 -2.32 -18.50 11.75
N GLU A 75 -1.45 -17.54 11.38
CA GLU A 75 0.00 -17.74 11.46
C GLU A 75 0.73 -16.40 11.63
N THR A 76 1.86 -16.42 12.33
CA THR A 76 2.80 -15.28 12.40
C THR A 76 4.07 -15.62 11.63
N THR A 77 4.56 -14.65 10.85
CA THR A 77 5.76 -14.81 10.01
C THR A 77 6.93 -13.97 10.53
N ALA A 78 8.14 -14.52 10.46
CA ALA A 78 9.40 -13.83 10.76
C ALA A 78 10.05 -13.29 9.48
N ASP A 79 11.24 -12.68 9.61
CA ASP A 79 12.02 -12.20 8.47
C ASP A 79 12.15 -13.24 7.34
N PRO A 80 12.12 -12.82 6.07
CA PRO A 80 12.10 -11.44 5.56
C PRO A 80 10.69 -10.81 5.42
N SER A 81 9.63 -11.56 5.72
CA SER A 81 8.24 -11.13 5.56
C SER A 81 7.54 -10.98 6.91
N CYS A 82 8.17 -10.27 7.85
CA CYS A 82 7.63 -10.10 9.20
C CYS A 82 6.17 -9.61 9.19
N GLY A 83 5.28 -10.37 9.84
CA GLY A 83 3.85 -10.09 9.85
C GLY A 83 3.00 -11.25 10.34
N PHE A 84 1.79 -11.34 9.82
CA PHE A 84 0.86 -12.42 10.12
C PHE A 84 -0.09 -12.69 8.95
N TRP A 85 -0.48 -13.94 8.81
CA TRP A 85 -1.58 -14.37 7.97
C TRP A 85 -2.88 -14.37 8.78
N ALA A 86 -3.94 -13.88 8.18
CA ALA A 86 -5.26 -13.90 8.78
C ALA A 86 -6.32 -14.32 7.75
N GLU A 87 -7.23 -15.20 8.19
CA GLU A 87 -8.44 -15.56 7.46
C GLU A 87 -9.49 -14.47 7.66
N LEU A 88 -10.04 -13.96 6.54
CA LEU A 88 -11.10 -12.97 6.54
C LEU A 88 -12.43 -13.64 6.89
N ALA A 89 -12.89 -13.41 8.11
CA ALA A 89 -14.13 -13.98 8.67
C ALA A 89 -15.34 -13.03 8.54
N GLY A 90 -15.23 -12.00 7.71
CA GLY A 90 -16.28 -11.04 7.46
C GLY A 90 -17.57 -11.65 6.88
N ASP A 91 -18.67 -10.91 6.92
CA ASP A 91 -19.92 -11.29 6.30
C ASP A 91 -19.76 -11.47 4.77
N LYS A 92 -20.74 -12.11 4.14
CA LYS A 92 -20.74 -12.33 2.69
C LYS A 92 -20.58 -11.01 1.93
N ARG A 93 -21.21 -9.93 2.38
CA ARG A 93 -21.15 -8.61 1.73
C ARG A 93 -19.72 -8.05 1.72
N SER A 94 -19.00 -8.17 2.81
CA SER A 94 -17.59 -7.72 2.92
C SER A 94 -16.69 -8.54 1.99
N ARG A 95 -16.86 -9.87 1.94
CA ARG A 95 -16.10 -10.75 1.03
C ARG A 95 -16.41 -10.45 -0.43
N ASP A 96 -17.68 -10.36 -0.82
CA ASP A 96 -18.09 -10.01 -2.18
C ASP A 96 -17.51 -8.64 -2.60
N ARG A 97 -17.46 -7.67 -1.67
CA ARG A 97 -16.86 -6.36 -1.92
C ARG A 97 -15.35 -6.46 -2.15
N ILE A 98 -14.64 -7.24 -1.32
CA ILE A 98 -13.21 -7.49 -1.51
C ILE A 98 -12.96 -8.14 -2.87
N ALA A 99 -13.71 -9.18 -3.25
CA ALA A 99 -13.60 -9.86 -4.54
C ALA A 99 -13.73 -8.89 -5.72
N VAL A 100 -14.75 -8.04 -5.70
CA VAL A 100 -14.96 -7.02 -6.75
C VAL A 100 -13.79 -6.04 -6.82
N LEU A 101 -13.28 -5.59 -5.68
CA LEU A 101 -12.16 -4.63 -5.63
C LEU A 101 -10.85 -5.26 -6.07
N LEU A 102 -10.62 -6.55 -5.73
CA LEU A 102 -9.46 -7.32 -6.21
C LEU A 102 -9.48 -7.47 -7.73
N THR A 103 -10.62 -7.88 -8.30
CA THR A 103 -10.79 -8.02 -9.76
C THR A 103 -10.51 -6.69 -10.46
N LYS A 104 -11.12 -5.60 -10.01
CA LYS A 104 -10.89 -4.26 -10.57
C LYS A 104 -9.42 -3.83 -10.48
N HIS A 105 -8.74 -4.17 -9.39
CA HIS A 105 -7.33 -3.83 -9.21
C HIS A 105 -6.43 -4.65 -10.14
N LEU A 106 -6.72 -5.93 -10.34
CA LEU A 106 -6.00 -6.78 -11.29
C LEU A 106 -6.16 -6.26 -12.71
N ASP A 107 -7.38 -5.91 -13.12
CA ASP A 107 -7.64 -5.29 -14.43
C ASP A 107 -6.87 -3.98 -14.64
N MET A 108 -6.70 -3.18 -13.57
CA MET A 108 -5.88 -1.96 -13.62
C MET A 108 -4.39 -2.26 -13.70
N ARG A 109 -3.90 -3.36 -13.10
CA ARG A 109 -2.49 -3.77 -13.15
C ARG A 109 -2.11 -4.35 -14.50
N ASP A 110 -2.98 -5.15 -15.11
CA ASP A 110 -2.75 -5.73 -16.44
C ASP A 110 -2.71 -4.66 -17.54
N ARG A 111 -3.36 -3.51 -17.34
CA ARG A 111 -3.22 -2.34 -18.23
C ARG A 111 -1.87 -1.63 -18.08
N GLY A 112 -0.94 -2.19 -17.27
CA GLY A 112 0.44 -1.74 -17.09
C GLY A 112 0.54 -0.22 -17.01
N CYS A 113 0.44 0.36 -15.80
CA CYS A 113 0.72 1.80 -15.66
C CYS A 113 2.19 2.04 -16.04
N PRO A 114 2.48 2.56 -17.22
CA PRO A 114 3.85 2.84 -17.61
C PRO A 114 4.48 3.81 -16.60
N ARG A 115 5.76 3.62 -16.35
CA ARG A 115 6.54 4.50 -15.50
C ARG A 115 7.42 5.37 -16.38
N PHE A 116 7.37 6.66 -16.12
CA PHE A 116 8.10 7.64 -16.90
C PHE A 116 9.20 8.25 -16.04
N HIS A 117 10.35 8.47 -16.66
CA HIS A 117 11.41 9.26 -16.05
C HIS A 117 10.96 10.72 -15.94
N THR A 118 11.25 11.31 -14.78
CA THR A 118 10.92 12.71 -14.52
C THR A 118 11.89 13.30 -13.51
N HIS A 119 11.79 14.61 -13.27
CA HIS A 119 12.58 15.29 -12.25
C HIS A 119 11.71 16.32 -11.54
N LEU A 120 10.82 15.85 -10.66
CA LEU A 120 9.92 16.72 -9.90
C LEU A 120 10.47 16.95 -8.49
N ARG A 121 10.43 18.19 -8.02
CA ARG A 121 10.69 18.46 -6.61
C ARG A 121 9.61 17.80 -5.76
N ALA A 122 10.05 17.14 -4.70
CA ALA A 122 9.17 16.43 -3.78
C ALA A 122 9.60 16.65 -2.34
N ARG A 123 8.64 16.51 -1.44
CA ARG A 123 8.84 16.53 0.00
C ARG A 123 8.03 15.41 0.61
N ILE A 124 8.69 14.59 1.41
CA ILE A 124 8.03 13.57 2.22
C ILE A 124 7.81 14.14 3.62
N LEU A 125 6.57 14.05 4.10
CA LEU A 125 6.20 14.44 5.45
C LEU A 125 5.71 13.21 6.22
N ARG A 126 6.22 13.06 7.44
CA ARG A 126 5.77 12.02 8.36
C ARG A 126 5.98 12.47 9.80
N GLU A 127 4.94 12.43 10.62
CA GLU A 127 5.02 12.73 12.06
C GLU A 127 5.75 14.05 12.37
N GLY A 128 5.46 15.11 11.57
CA GLY A 128 6.09 16.41 11.69
C GLY A 128 7.52 16.53 11.13
N ARG A 129 8.13 15.42 10.72
CA ARG A 129 9.44 15.43 10.04
C ARG A 129 9.26 15.63 8.54
N LYS A 130 10.21 16.34 7.93
CA LYS A 130 10.22 16.65 6.50
C LYS A 130 11.53 16.17 5.89
N ALA A 131 11.44 15.50 4.74
CA ALA A 131 12.58 15.15 3.92
C ALA A 131 12.38 15.69 2.50
N GLU A 132 13.27 16.54 2.05
CA GLU A 132 13.26 17.09 0.68
C GLU A 132 13.95 16.11 -0.27
N GLY A 133 13.47 16.04 -1.51
CA GLY A 133 14.02 15.16 -2.53
C GLY A 133 13.42 15.38 -3.90
N TYR A 134 13.58 14.40 -4.77
CA TYR A 134 13.12 14.45 -6.15
C TYR A 134 12.44 13.15 -6.55
N ILE A 135 11.31 13.25 -7.24
CA ILE A 135 10.72 12.13 -7.94
C ILE A 135 11.49 11.92 -9.24
N THR A 136 12.06 10.73 -9.41
CA THR A 136 12.84 10.37 -10.60
C THR A 136 12.08 9.44 -11.54
N ASN A 137 11.05 8.77 -11.04
CA ASN A 137 10.12 7.97 -11.82
C ASN A 137 8.71 8.17 -11.27
N ILE A 138 7.74 8.29 -12.17
CA ILE A 138 6.33 8.48 -11.79
C ILE A 138 5.42 7.63 -12.67
N SER A 139 4.30 7.21 -12.12
CA SER A 139 3.18 6.58 -12.81
C SER A 139 1.88 7.02 -12.15
N ARG A 140 0.74 6.63 -12.70
CA ARG A 140 -0.58 6.90 -12.06
C ARG A 140 -0.73 6.30 -10.66
N SER A 141 0.01 5.22 -10.36
CA SER A 141 -0.12 4.47 -9.10
C SER A 141 0.98 4.76 -8.08
N GLY A 142 2.04 5.50 -8.44
CA GLY A 142 3.14 5.75 -7.52
C GLY A 142 4.34 6.43 -8.12
N ALA A 143 5.33 6.68 -7.28
CA ALA A 143 6.55 7.38 -7.64
C ALA A 143 7.78 6.73 -6.99
N PHE A 144 8.95 6.91 -7.59
CA PHE A 144 10.22 6.67 -6.93
C PHE A 144 10.82 8.01 -6.53
N VAL A 145 11.02 8.18 -5.22
CA VAL A 145 11.48 9.43 -4.62
C VAL A 145 12.91 9.26 -4.14
N LYS A 146 13.83 10.01 -4.70
CA LYS A 146 15.21 10.09 -4.26
C LYS A 146 15.29 11.02 -3.06
N VAL A 147 15.56 10.48 -1.88
CA VAL A 147 15.72 11.19 -0.60
C VAL A 147 16.89 10.62 0.17
N GLU A 148 17.49 11.41 1.05
CA GLU A 148 18.59 10.96 1.92
C GLU A 148 18.04 10.15 3.12
N SER A 149 16.94 10.62 3.70
CA SER A 149 16.31 9.96 4.85
C SER A 149 15.39 8.83 4.37
N LEU A 150 15.82 7.59 4.57
CA LEU A 150 15.04 6.41 4.24
C LEU A 150 14.01 6.13 5.35
N LEU A 151 12.81 5.79 4.94
CA LEU A 151 11.74 5.34 5.82
C LEU A 151 11.52 3.83 5.64
N PRO A 152 11.16 3.11 6.70
CA PRO A 152 10.90 1.68 6.58
C PRO A 152 9.73 1.40 5.63
N PRO A 153 9.73 0.21 4.98
CA PRO A 153 8.57 -0.26 4.22
C PRO A 153 7.29 -0.20 5.07
N ALA A 154 6.14 -0.02 4.41
CA ALA A 154 4.84 0.16 5.03
C ALA A 154 4.63 1.51 5.76
N SER A 155 5.60 2.43 5.73
CA SER A 155 5.38 3.79 6.23
C SER A 155 4.34 4.51 5.39
N ILE A 156 3.33 5.09 6.06
CA ILE A 156 2.40 6.03 5.44
C ILE A 156 3.02 7.42 5.54
N VAL A 157 2.98 8.15 4.44
CA VAL A 157 3.61 9.47 4.29
C VAL A 157 2.69 10.40 3.50
N ASP A 158 2.80 11.68 3.77
CA ASP A 158 2.30 12.69 2.84
C ASP A 158 3.44 13.04 1.88
N LEU A 159 3.16 12.97 0.59
CA LEU A 159 4.09 13.30 -0.47
C LEU A 159 3.62 14.58 -1.18
N ASP A 160 4.27 15.68 -0.86
CA ASP A 160 4.09 16.94 -1.59
C ASP A 160 4.96 16.90 -2.85
N MET A 161 4.40 17.29 -3.98
CA MET A 161 5.13 17.37 -5.24
C MET A 161 4.70 18.60 -6.05
N THR A 162 5.59 19.07 -6.91
CA THR A 162 5.30 20.15 -7.83
C THR A 162 5.11 19.57 -9.23
N ILE A 163 3.86 19.47 -9.68
CA ILE A 163 3.52 19.00 -11.03
C ILE A 163 3.56 20.22 -11.96
N PRO A 164 4.25 20.15 -13.13
CA PRO A 164 4.25 21.24 -14.10
C PRO A 164 2.81 21.60 -14.55
N GLY A 165 2.52 22.89 -14.61
CA GLY A 165 1.18 23.39 -14.95
C GLY A 165 0.20 23.47 -13.76
N ALA A 166 0.53 22.90 -12.61
CA ALA A 166 -0.28 23.07 -11.41
C ALA A 166 -0.04 24.45 -10.77
N PRO A 167 -1.08 25.09 -10.20
CA PRO A 167 -0.96 26.42 -9.57
C PRO A 167 -0.17 26.38 -8.24
N GLY A 168 0.12 25.18 -7.72
CA GLY A 168 0.79 24.99 -6.43
C GLY A 168 1.40 23.61 -6.27
N ARG A 169 1.67 23.25 -5.03
CA ARG A 169 2.09 21.90 -4.67
C ARG A 169 0.88 21.01 -4.55
N GLU A 170 1.01 19.83 -5.07
CA GLU A 170 0.04 18.75 -4.93
C GLU A 170 0.46 17.82 -3.82
N THR A 171 -0.49 17.36 -3.02
CA THR A 171 -0.25 16.41 -1.91
C THR A 171 -0.94 15.09 -2.19
N ALA A 172 -0.19 14.02 -2.11
CA ALA A 172 -0.70 12.66 -2.13
C ALA A 172 -0.38 11.94 -0.83
N VAL A 173 -1.29 11.11 -0.34
CA VAL A 173 -0.96 10.13 0.69
C VAL A 173 -0.32 8.95 0.01
N GLY A 174 0.87 8.56 0.48
CA GLY A 174 1.64 7.47 -0.08
C GLY A 174 1.97 6.39 0.95
N CYS A 175 2.20 5.18 0.46
CA CYS A 175 2.76 4.09 1.23
C CYS A 175 4.14 3.72 0.68
N VAL A 176 5.15 3.64 1.55
CA VAL A 176 6.48 3.16 1.17
C VAL A 176 6.41 1.66 0.91
N VAL A 177 6.53 1.24 -0.33
CA VAL A 177 6.44 -0.17 -0.75
C VAL A 177 7.81 -0.78 -1.06
N HIS A 178 8.81 0.05 -1.28
CA HIS A 178 10.16 -0.38 -1.61
C HIS A 178 11.19 0.62 -1.07
N VAL A 179 12.27 0.11 -0.51
CA VAL A 179 13.42 0.91 -0.05
C VAL A 179 14.63 0.45 -0.84
N ALA A 180 15.20 1.35 -1.63
CA ALA A 180 16.48 1.13 -2.29
C ALA A 180 17.56 1.87 -1.49
N GLU A 181 18.41 1.12 -0.77
CA GLU A 181 19.47 1.69 0.03
C GLU A 181 20.31 2.69 -0.78
N ARG A 182 20.55 3.87 -0.21
CA ARG A 182 21.28 4.99 -0.82
C ARG A 182 20.69 5.56 -2.11
N ARG A 183 19.51 5.10 -2.55
CA ARG A 183 18.88 5.55 -3.80
C ARG A 183 17.55 6.25 -3.59
N GLY A 184 16.73 5.81 -2.62
CA GLY A 184 15.44 6.41 -2.33
C GLY A 184 14.34 5.40 -2.01
N LEU A 185 13.10 5.85 -2.13
CA LEU A 185 11.90 5.15 -1.73
C LEU A 185 10.95 4.96 -2.92
N GLY A 186 10.45 3.75 -3.10
CA GLY A 186 9.28 3.50 -3.92
C GLY A 186 8.03 3.78 -3.09
N VAL A 187 7.22 4.73 -3.53
CA VAL A 187 6.00 5.16 -2.87
C VAL A 187 4.81 4.84 -3.75
N GLN A 188 3.87 4.07 -3.25
CA GLN A 188 2.57 3.82 -3.89
C GLN A 188 1.59 4.89 -3.42
N PHE A 189 0.89 5.54 -4.33
CA PHE A 189 -0.18 6.48 -3.98
C PHE A 189 -1.38 5.71 -3.42
N VAL A 190 -1.77 6.06 -2.21
CA VAL A 190 -2.85 5.41 -1.47
C VAL A 190 -3.99 6.38 -1.14
N GLY A 191 -3.82 7.67 -1.46
CA GLY A 191 -4.82 8.72 -1.31
C GLY A 191 -4.37 9.99 -2.03
N GLY A 192 -5.33 10.89 -2.25
CA GLY A 192 -5.15 12.18 -2.90
C GLY A 192 -6.50 12.74 -3.31
N SER A 193 -6.57 14.06 -3.51
CA SER A 193 -7.79 14.71 -4.01
C SER A 193 -8.09 14.30 -5.46
N ASP A 194 -9.30 14.53 -5.90
CA ASP A 194 -9.68 14.26 -7.30
C ASP A 194 -8.91 15.19 -8.25
N GLU A 195 -8.62 16.43 -7.82
CA GLU A 195 -7.78 17.37 -8.56
C GLU A 195 -6.36 16.85 -8.71
N PHE A 196 -5.76 16.29 -7.64
CA PHE A 196 -4.46 15.65 -7.73
C PHE A 196 -4.45 14.53 -8.76
N ARG A 197 -5.46 13.66 -8.72
CA ARG A 197 -5.57 12.51 -9.65
C ARG A 197 -5.69 12.97 -11.09
N SER A 198 -6.55 13.96 -11.37
CA SER A 198 -6.72 14.52 -12.70
C SER A 198 -5.42 15.12 -13.25
N ARG A 199 -4.73 15.91 -12.45
CA ARG A 199 -3.45 16.54 -12.84
C ARG A 199 -2.32 15.52 -13.02
N LEU A 200 -2.29 14.50 -12.16
CA LEU A 200 -1.33 13.39 -12.32
C LEU A 200 -1.57 12.63 -13.61
N ASP A 201 -2.85 12.37 -13.95
CA ASP A 201 -3.23 11.67 -15.18
C ASP A 201 -2.84 12.48 -16.42
N GLU A 202 -3.11 13.79 -16.43
CA GLU A 202 -2.71 14.72 -17.50
C GLU A 202 -1.19 14.79 -17.65
N TYR A 203 -0.47 14.91 -16.54
CA TYR A 203 0.99 14.96 -16.54
C TYR A 203 1.60 13.67 -17.07
N VAL A 204 1.14 12.52 -16.59
CA VAL A 204 1.63 11.20 -17.02
C VAL A 204 1.27 10.94 -18.49
N ALA A 205 0.10 11.36 -18.97
CA ALA A 205 -0.28 11.28 -20.36
C ALA A 205 0.65 12.13 -21.26
N GLY A 206 1.01 13.34 -20.80
CA GLY A 206 1.96 14.21 -21.51
C GLY A 206 3.39 13.68 -21.58
N LEU A 207 3.78 12.76 -20.66
CA LEU A 207 5.09 12.09 -20.72
C LEU A 207 5.11 10.88 -21.69
N ALA A 208 3.93 10.43 -22.11
CA ALA A 208 3.79 9.25 -22.99
C ALA A 208 3.81 9.60 -24.49
N GLY A 209 3.61 10.87 -24.84
CA GLY A 209 3.64 11.39 -26.21
C GLY A 209 4.97 11.99 -26.55
#